data_105c6dc4738ee254a2f361772d419d3a
#
_entry.id   105c6dc4738ee254a2f361772d419d3a
#
_cell.length_a   1.000
_cell.length_b   1.000
_cell.length_c   1.000
_cell.angle_alpha   90.00
_cell.angle_beta   90.00
_cell.angle_gamma   90.00
#
_symmetry.space_group_name_H-M   'P 1'
#
loop_
_entity.id
_entity.type
_entity.pdbx_description
1 polymer ?
#
loop_
_entity_poly.entity_id
_entity_poly.type
_entity_poly.pdbx_seq_one_letter_code
_entity_poly.pdbx_strand_id
1 'polypeptide(L)'
;MITNISPEVTAIDFQNQGSIVYIIQLKDKKILIDTSSKENSKSLVQYLKQLNILPRDIDLVIFTHAHYDHIGNLNLFSKAEIYGNFKESINEDHTRTPLGNINPIEKLSIKGFTVYKTPGHTKDDIIILYKNILFSGDVIFNDGYIGRTDFPESMPERMKDSLKLIGTLKLDILCPGH
;
A
#
# COMPACT_ATOMS: atom_id res chain seq x y z
N MET A 1 -12.52 7.77 7.32
CA MET A 1 -13.49 6.82 7.94
C MET A 1 -12.73 5.54 8.33
N ILE A 2 -13.12 4.83 9.41
CA ILE A 2 -12.54 3.54 9.80
C ILE A 2 -13.56 2.45 9.45
N THR A 3 -13.11 1.42 8.74
CA THR A 3 -13.95 0.28 8.33
C THR A 3 -13.24 -1.04 8.63
N ASN A 4 -13.91 -1.94 9.33
CA ASN A 4 -13.40 -3.29 9.55
C ASN A 4 -13.67 -4.15 8.31
N ILE A 5 -12.60 -4.60 7.66
CA ILE A 5 -12.64 -5.48 6.48
C ILE A 5 -12.74 -6.95 6.92
N SER A 6 -12.00 -7.31 7.96
CA SER A 6 -12.04 -8.63 8.60
C SER A 6 -11.64 -8.49 10.08
N PRO A 7 -11.69 -9.54 10.89
CA PRO A 7 -11.25 -9.46 12.29
C PRO A 7 -9.81 -8.95 12.48
N GLU A 8 -8.95 -9.14 11.49
CA GLU A 8 -7.54 -8.74 11.55
C GLU A 8 -7.23 -7.52 10.69
N VAL A 9 -8.12 -7.11 9.77
CA VAL A 9 -7.86 -6.06 8.77
C VAL A 9 -8.83 -4.91 8.93
N THR A 10 -8.27 -3.72 9.09
CA THR A 10 -9.02 -2.45 9.17
C THR A 10 -8.53 -1.50 8.09
N ALA A 11 -9.45 -0.84 7.40
CA ALA A 11 -9.17 0.24 6.46
C ALA A 11 -9.38 1.60 7.11
N ILE A 12 -8.49 2.54 6.82
CA ILE A 12 -8.63 3.96 7.11
C ILE A 12 -8.74 4.69 5.79
N ASP A 13 -9.94 5.17 5.48
CA ASP A 13 -10.23 5.98 4.31
C ASP A 13 -10.40 7.44 4.74
N PHE A 14 -9.69 8.34 4.08
CA PHE A 14 -9.68 9.77 4.40
C PHE A 14 -10.75 10.55 3.63
N GLN A 15 -11.34 9.93 2.61
CA GLN A 15 -12.39 10.54 1.75
C GLN A 15 -11.92 11.83 1.04
N ASN A 16 -10.63 11.94 0.79
CA ASN A 16 -9.97 13.03 0.10
C ASN A 16 -8.79 12.51 -0.71
N GLN A 17 -7.92 13.39 -1.20
CA GLN A 17 -6.69 12.97 -1.87
C GLN A 17 -5.79 12.17 -0.92
N GLY A 18 -5.33 11.03 -1.38
CA GLY A 18 -4.44 10.13 -0.67
C GLY A 18 -5.01 8.72 -0.55
N SER A 19 -4.11 7.75 -0.52
CA SER A 19 -4.50 6.34 -0.50
C SER A 19 -5.22 5.94 0.78
N ILE A 20 -6.03 4.89 0.67
CA ILE A 20 -6.52 4.15 1.84
C ILE A 20 -5.33 3.50 2.54
N VAL A 21 -5.31 3.58 3.86
CA VAL A 21 -4.31 2.91 4.70
C VAL A 21 -4.94 1.66 5.30
N TYR A 22 -4.32 0.51 5.09
CA TYR A 22 -4.79 -0.72 5.69
C TYR A 22 -3.91 -1.12 6.87
N ILE A 23 -4.55 -1.52 7.97
CA ILE A 23 -3.89 -2.01 9.18
C ILE A 23 -4.21 -3.50 9.30
N ILE A 24 -3.18 -4.32 9.41
CA ILE A 24 -3.30 -5.74 9.67
C ILE A 24 -2.73 -6.01 11.06
N GLN A 25 -3.61 -6.44 11.97
CA GLN A 25 -3.27 -6.75 13.35
C GLN A 25 -3.15 -8.25 13.53
N LEU A 26 -1.92 -8.76 13.55
CA LEU A 26 -1.60 -10.13 13.93
C LEU A 26 -1.39 -10.22 15.45
N LYS A 27 -1.28 -11.44 15.96
CA LYS A 27 -1.07 -11.65 17.41
C LYS A 27 0.16 -10.91 17.95
N ASP A 28 1.22 -10.86 17.16
CA ASP A 28 2.55 -10.36 17.55
C ASP A 28 3.06 -9.22 16.68
N LYS A 29 2.30 -8.78 15.68
CA LYS A 29 2.72 -7.74 14.74
C LYS A 29 1.57 -6.87 14.28
N LYS A 30 1.84 -5.57 14.13
CA LYS A 30 0.98 -4.59 13.46
C LYS A 30 1.64 -4.12 12.17
N ILE A 31 0.94 -4.31 11.08
CA ILE A 31 1.44 -4.06 9.73
C ILE A 31 0.57 -2.99 9.09
N LEU A 32 1.19 -2.00 8.44
CA LEU A 32 0.49 -1.09 7.55
C LEU A 32 0.76 -1.46 6.09
N ILE A 33 -0.25 -1.28 5.26
CA ILE A 33 -0.12 -1.19 3.81
C ILE A 33 -0.47 0.23 3.42
N ASP A 34 0.49 0.93 2.83
CA ASP A 34 0.52 2.34 2.50
C ASP A 34 0.33 3.29 3.70
N THR A 35 0.51 4.59 3.51
CA THR A 35 0.47 5.58 4.59
C THR A 35 -0.25 6.87 4.20
N SER A 36 -0.93 6.90 3.06
CA SER A 36 -1.64 8.05 2.52
C SER A 36 -0.74 9.26 2.20
N SER A 37 -1.34 10.33 1.70
CA SER A 37 -0.68 11.59 1.41
C SER A 37 -0.27 12.33 2.70
N LYS A 38 0.72 13.21 2.58
CA LYS A 38 1.25 14.00 3.71
C LYS A 38 0.19 14.88 4.37
N GLU A 39 -0.77 15.36 3.62
CA GLU A 39 -1.89 16.18 4.09
C GLU A 39 -2.72 15.44 5.14
N ASN A 40 -2.77 14.12 5.03
CA ASN A 40 -3.52 13.24 5.94
C ASN A 40 -2.77 12.90 7.25
N SER A 41 -1.56 13.42 7.49
CA SER A 41 -0.73 13.09 8.65
C SER A 41 -1.45 13.18 9.99
N LYS A 42 -2.15 14.30 10.23
CA LYS A 42 -2.86 14.51 11.50
C LYS A 42 -4.04 13.55 11.65
N SER A 43 -4.78 13.36 10.57
CA SER A 43 -5.95 12.45 10.54
C SER A 43 -5.51 11.00 10.73
N LEU A 44 -4.43 10.58 10.09
CA LEU A 44 -3.87 9.23 10.24
C LEU A 44 -3.52 8.95 11.71
N VAL A 45 -2.80 9.86 12.37
CA VAL A 45 -2.45 9.71 13.80
C VAL A 45 -3.71 9.66 14.68
N GLN A 46 -4.74 10.46 14.37
CA GLN A 46 -6.01 10.45 15.12
C GLN A 46 -6.74 9.11 14.93
N TYR A 47 -6.82 8.58 13.71
CA TYR A 47 -7.47 7.30 13.44
C TYR A 47 -6.72 6.13 14.08
N LEU A 48 -5.40 6.13 14.01
CA LEU A 48 -4.59 5.14 14.73
C LEU A 48 -4.87 5.18 16.24
N LYS A 49 -4.95 6.38 16.83
CA LYS A 49 -5.28 6.54 18.25
C LYS A 49 -6.67 6.02 18.61
N GLN A 50 -7.67 6.19 17.74
CA GLN A 50 -9.01 5.61 17.94
C GLN A 50 -8.97 4.07 17.99
N LEU A 51 -8.02 3.47 17.28
CA LEU A 51 -7.77 2.03 17.29
C LEU A 51 -6.83 1.59 18.44
N ASN A 52 -6.49 2.50 19.37
CA ASN A 52 -5.50 2.28 20.43
C ASN A 52 -4.11 1.91 19.90
N ILE A 53 -3.71 2.45 18.75
CA ILE A 53 -2.41 2.25 18.12
C ILE A 53 -1.68 3.58 18.07
N LEU A 54 -0.42 3.58 18.43
CA LEU A 54 0.48 4.71 18.21
C LEU A 54 1.38 4.41 16.99
N PRO A 55 1.87 5.42 16.25
CA PRO A 55 2.78 5.17 15.12
C PRO A 55 4.00 4.31 15.48
N ARG A 56 4.50 4.44 16.69
CA ARG A 56 5.63 3.63 17.21
C ARG A 56 5.31 2.16 17.49
N ASP A 57 4.03 1.80 17.51
CA ASP A 57 3.53 0.44 17.74
C ASP A 57 3.38 -0.34 16.43
N ILE A 58 3.62 0.32 15.31
CA ILE A 58 3.66 -0.32 13.98
C ILE A 58 5.03 -0.96 13.83
N ASP A 59 5.02 -2.27 13.57
CA ASP A 59 6.23 -3.07 13.40
C ASP A 59 6.73 -3.02 11.96
N LEU A 60 5.80 -2.87 11.00
CA LEU A 60 6.12 -3.02 9.60
C LEU A 60 5.21 -2.17 8.71
N VAL A 61 5.78 -1.55 7.68
CA VAL A 61 5.04 -0.86 6.61
C VAL A 61 5.43 -1.48 5.27
N ILE A 62 4.43 -1.83 4.48
CA ILE A 62 4.61 -2.32 3.11
C ILE A 62 3.97 -1.32 2.17
N PHE A 63 4.74 -0.80 1.24
CA PHE A 63 4.24 0.11 0.22
C PHE A 63 3.92 -0.62 -1.07
N THR A 64 2.72 -0.37 -1.63
CA THR A 64 2.29 -0.91 -2.91
C THR A 64 3.08 -0.33 -4.07
N HIS A 65 3.37 0.96 -4.02
CA HIS A 65 4.21 1.69 -4.98
C HIS A 65 4.70 3.02 -4.38
N ALA A 66 5.40 3.84 -5.19
CA ALA A 66 6.19 4.97 -4.71
C ALA A 66 5.50 6.33 -4.83
N HIS A 67 4.24 6.44 -5.23
CA HIS A 67 3.56 7.72 -5.35
C HIS A 67 3.40 8.42 -4.00
N TYR A 68 3.51 9.75 -4.03
CA TYR A 68 3.50 10.64 -2.85
C TYR A 68 2.26 10.45 -1.97
N ASP A 69 1.14 10.10 -2.56
CA ASP A 69 -0.14 9.89 -1.89
C ASP A 69 -0.30 8.49 -1.29
N HIS A 70 0.68 7.61 -1.48
CA HIS A 70 0.81 6.31 -0.78
C HIS A 70 1.87 6.35 0.30
N ILE A 71 2.99 7.05 0.08
CA ILE A 71 4.14 7.05 0.99
C ILE A 71 4.28 8.31 1.83
N GLY A 72 3.36 9.27 1.73
CA GLY A 72 3.50 10.63 2.27
C GLY A 72 3.74 10.71 3.77
N ASN A 73 3.35 9.68 4.52
CA ASN A 73 3.53 9.64 5.98
C ASN A 73 4.58 8.62 6.46
N LEU A 74 5.46 8.18 5.57
CA LEU A 74 6.57 7.27 5.89
C LEU A 74 7.32 7.67 7.17
N ASN A 75 7.60 8.96 7.34
CA ASN A 75 8.39 9.48 8.46
C ASN A 75 7.72 9.32 9.84
N LEU A 76 6.42 9.08 9.91
CA LEU A 76 5.71 8.80 11.17
C LEU A 76 6.09 7.45 11.76
N PHE A 77 6.57 6.51 10.94
CA PHE A 77 6.81 5.12 11.28
C PHE A 77 8.31 4.79 11.38
N SER A 78 9.09 5.69 11.99
CA SER A 78 10.55 5.59 12.07
C SER A 78 11.08 4.35 12.81
N LYS A 79 10.23 3.65 13.57
CA LYS A 79 10.57 2.40 14.27
C LYS A 79 10.19 1.15 13.49
N ALA A 80 9.35 1.28 12.46
CA ALA A 80 8.91 0.16 11.66
C ALA A 80 9.98 -0.27 10.66
N GLU A 81 9.99 -1.55 10.33
CA GLU A 81 10.67 -2.01 9.13
C GLU A 81 9.85 -1.60 7.91
N ILE A 82 10.50 -0.99 6.92
CA ILE A 82 9.84 -0.48 5.72
C ILE A 82 10.20 -1.35 4.52
N TYR A 83 9.19 -1.81 3.79
CA TYR A 83 9.38 -2.63 2.59
C TYR A 83 8.70 -2.00 1.37
N GLY A 84 9.35 -2.14 0.21
CA GLY A 84 8.84 -1.69 -1.08
C GLY A 84 9.68 -2.23 -2.23
N ASN A 85 9.17 -2.07 -3.45
CA ASN A 85 9.87 -2.47 -4.68
C ASN A 85 10.61 -1.29 -5.36
N PHE A 86 10.88 -0.22 -4.62
CA PHE A 86 11.45 1.05 -5.12
C PHE A 86 12.50 1.61 -4.15
N LYS A 87 13.25 2.62 -4.61
CA LYS A 87 14.24 3.35 -3.79
C LYS A 87 14.06 4.87 -3.85
N GLU A 88 13.10 5.35 -4.61
CA GLU A 88 12.80 6.76 -4.80
C GLU A 88 11.30 6.95 -4.66
N SER A 89 10.88 8.06 -4.06
CA SER A 89 9.49 8.52 -4.14
C SER A 89 9.20 9.11 -5.51
N ILE A 90 7.95 9.09 -5.90
CA ILE A 90 7.41 9.80 -7.05
C ILE A 90 6.54 10.93 -6.50
N ASN A 91 6.97 12.18 -6.73
CA ASN A 91 6.27 13.36 -6.29
C ASN A 91 5.05 13.66 -7.19
N GLU A 92 4.20 14.59 -6.78
CA GLU A 92 3.00 14.99 -7.54
C GLU A 92 3.34 15.53 -8.95
N ASP A 93 4.49 16.15 -9.11
CA ASP A 93 5.01 16.63 -10.38
C ASP A 93 5.81 15.58 -11.18
N HIS A 94 5.74 14.31 -10.78
CA HIS A 94 6.47 13.17 -11.32
C HIS A 94 8.01 13.24 -11.16
N THR A 95 8.54 14.20 -10.43
CA THR A 95 9.95 14.19 -10.04
C THR A 95 10.21 13.08 -9.02
N ARG A 96 11.48 12.66 -8.91
CA ARG A 96 11.88 11.57 -8.01
C ARG A 96 12.77 12.08 -6.90
N THR A 97 12.55 11.56 -5.70
CA THR A 97 13.39 11.87 -4.52
C THR A 97 13.92 10.58 -3.93
N PRO A 98 15.25 10.40 -3.79
CA PRO A 98 15.81 9.21 -3.15
C PRO A 98 15.28 9.02 -1.73
N LEU A 99 14.94 7.79 -1.40
CA LEU A 99 14.49 7.37 -0.08
C LEU A 99 15.60 6.54 0.59
N GLY A 100 15.82 6.80 1.90
CA GLY A 100 16.64 5.92 2.73
C GLY A 100 15.86 4.66 3.14
N ASN A 101 16.54 3.70 3.70
CA ASN A 101 16.00 2.60 4.52
C ASN A 101 14.71 1.89 4.02
N ILE A 102 14.54 1.74 2.70
CA ILE A 102 13.51 0.87 2.13
C ILE A 102 14.14 -0.53 1.90
N ASN A 103 13.64 -1.52 2.62
CA ASN A 103 14.05 -2.90 2.39
C ASN A 103 13.46 -3.41 1.08
N PRO A 104 14.23 -4.17 0.30
CA PRO A 104 13.70 -4.83 -0.90
C PRO A 104 12.55 -5.76 -0.54
N ILE A 105 11.48 -5.72 -1.32
CA ILE A 105 10.27 -6.51 -1.07
C ILE A 105 10.53 -8.02 -1.07
N GLU A 106 11.55 -8.48 -1.79
CA GLU A 106 11.96 -9.88 -1.85
C GLU A 106 12.48 -10.42 -0.51
N LYS A 107 12.85 -9.53 0.42
CA LYS A 107 13.27 -9.91 1.78
C LYS A 107 12.10 -10.03 2.75
N LEU A 108 10.89 -9.62 2.33
CA LEU A 108 9.71 -9.73 3.16
C LEU A 108 9.36 -11.22 3.36
N SER A 109 9.29 -11.65 4.61
CA SER A 109 8.87 -13.00 4.97
C SER A 109 7.91 -12.95 6.14
N ILE A 110 6.61 -12.99 5.83
CA ILE A 110 5.53 -13.02 6.82
C ILE A 110 4.58 -14.17 6.47
N LYS A 111 4.30 -15.01 7.44
CA LYS A 111 3.39 -16.15 7.24
C LYS A 111 2.00 -15.66 6.79
N GLY A 112 1.50 -16.23 5.72
CA GLY A 112 0.18 -15.92 5.17
C GLY A 112 0.16 -14.75 4.19
N PHE A 113 1.31 -14.12 3.93
CA PHE A 113 1.45 -13.08 2.92
C PHE A 113 2.13 -13.63 1.66
N THR A 114 1.62 -13.24 0.51
CA THR A 114 2.27 -13.44 -0.78
C THR A 114 2.30 -12.12 -1.52
N VAL A 115 3.46 -11.75 -2.04
CA VAL A 115 3.64 -10.51 -2.80
C VAL A 115 3.91 -10.85 -4.26
N TYR A 116 3.26 -10.12 -5.15
CA TYR A 116 3.46 -10.23 -6.60
C TYR A 116 3.87 -8.87 -7.16
N LYS A 117 4.84 -8.86 -8.07
CA LYS A 117 5.17 -7.67 -8.86
C LYS A 117 4.17 -7.56 -9.99
N THR A 118 3.52 -6.40 -10.08
CA THR A 118 2.44 -6.13 -11.03
C THR A 118 2.64 -4.79 -11.72
N PRO A 119 3.75 -4.61 -12.45
CA PRO A 119 4.04 -3.34 -13.13
C PRO A 119 2.92 -2.95 -14.08
N GLY A 120 2.60 -1.66 -14.12
CA GLY A 120 1.54 -1.12 -14.98
C GLY A 120 1.27 0.33 -14.69
N HIS A 121 0.68 0.66 -13.53
CA HIS A 121 0.47 2.02 -13.07
C HIS A 121 1.83 2.70 -12.80
N THR A 122 2.72 1.99 -12.12
CA THR A 122 4.15 2.28 -12.10
C THR A 122 4.95 1.03 -12.47
N LYS A 123 6.25 1.18 -12.74
CA LYS A 123 7.16 0.04 -12.96
C LYS A 123 7.39 -0.80 -11.71
N ASP A 124 7.16 -0.21 -10.55
CA ASP A 124 7.51 -0.74 -9.24
C ASP A 124 6.30 -1.28 -8.46
N ASP A 125 5.11 -1.29 -9.09
CA ASP A 125 3.88 -1.76 -8.43
C ASP A 125 4.01 -3.19 -7.92
N ILE A 126 3.47 -3.39 -6.72
CA ILE A 126 3.23 -4.70 -6.14
C ILE A 126 1.79 -4.81 -5.63
N ILE A 127 1.30 -6.02 -5.60
CA ILE A 127 0.08 -6.37 -4.89
C ILE A 127 0.42 -7.34 -3.76
N ILE A 128 -0.36 -7.29 -2.69
CA ILE A 128 -0.16 -8.12 -1.51
C ILE A 128 -1.41 -8.97 -1.31
N LEU A 129 -1.26 -10.29 -1.31
CA LEU A 129 -2.31 -11.22 -0.95
C LEU A 129 -2.08 -11.71 0.48
N TYR A 130 -3.03 -11.42 1.37
CA TYR A 130 -3.08 -11.92 2.73
C TYR A 130 -4.34 -12.78 2.90
N LYS A 131 -4.17 -14.08 3.09
CA LYS A 131 -5.29 -15.03 3.02
C LYS A 131 -6.01 -14.87 1.65
N ASN A 132 -7.29 -14.49 1.67
CA ASN A 132 -8.08 -14.22 0.46
C ASN A 132 -8.38 -12.71 0.29
N ILE A 133 -7.61 -11.83 0.93
CA ILE A 133 -7.73 -10.37 0.83
C ILE A 133 -6.58 -9.87 -0.04
N LEU A 134 -6.90 -9.20 -1.13
CA LEU A 134 -5.93 -8.62 -2.04
C LEU A 134 -5.83 -7.12 -1.84
N PHE A 135 -4.66 -6.63 -1.46
CA PHE A 135 -4.31 -5.21 -1.46
C PHE A 135 -3.66 -4.89 -2.80
N SER A 136 -4.39 -4.20 -3.64
CA SER A 136 -4.00 -3.99 -5.05
C SER A 136 -3.27 -2.68 -5.31
N GLY A 137 -3.17 -1.78 -4.33
CA GLY A 137 -2.71 -0.43 -4.62
C GLY A 137 -3.51 0.17 -5.76
N ASP A 138 -2.83 0.77 -6.71
CA ASP A 138 -3.46 1.40 -7.88
C ASP A 138 -3.43 0.53 -9.14
N VAL A 139 -3.31 -0.78 -9.00
CA VAL A 139 -3.37 -1.68 -10.16
C VAL A 139 -4.81 -1.90 -10.63
N ILE A 140 -5.74 -2.17 -9.69
CA ILE A 140 -7.17 -2.37 -9.97
C ILE A 140 -8.02 -1.90 -8.80
N PHE A 141 -9.19 -1.32 -9.11
CA PHE A 141 -10.17 -0.78 -8.16
C PHE A 141 -11.45 -1.60 -8.10
N ASN A 142 -12.28 -1.38 -7.06
CA ASN A 142 -13.50 -2.16 -6.79
C ASN A 142 -14.56 -2.10 -7.90
N ASP A 143 -14.60 -1.03 -8.68
CA ASP A 143 -15.52 -0.83 -9.81
C ASP A 143 -14.99 -1.43 -11.12
N GLY A 144 -13.83 -2.10 -11.09
CA GLY A 144 -13.18 -2.70 -12.24
C GLY A 144 -12.33 -1.74 -13.07
N TYR A 145 -12.24 -0.47 -12.66
CA TYR A 145 -11.26 0.44 -13.25
C TYR A 145 -9.84 0.05 -12.86
N ILE A 146 -8.89 0.45 -13.68
CA ILE A 146 -7.46 0.23 -13.46
C ILE A 146 -6.76 1.57 -13.20
N GLY A 147 -5.62 1.53 -12.53
CA GLY A 147 -4.78 2.70 -12.36
C GLY A 147 -4.37 3.32 -13.69
N ARG A 148 -4.20 4.61 -13.69
CA ARG A 148 -3.72 5.35 -14.87
C ARG A 148 -2.37 4.80 -15.31
N THR A 149 -2.19 4.71 -16.63
CA THR A 149 -0.97 4.20 -17.26
C THR A 149 -0.37 5.20 -18.24
N ASP A 150 -0.75 6.47 -18.13
CA ASP A 150 -0.30 7.58 -18.99
C ASP A 150 0.70 8.50 -18.30
N PHE A 151 1.21 8.11 -17.13
CA PHE A 151 2.27 8.81 -16.41
C PHE A 151 3.67 8.44 -16.95
N PRO A 152 4.70 9.31 -16.78
CA PRO A 152 6.06 9.02 -17.23
C PRO A 152 6.67 7.74 -16.63
N GLU A 153 6.26 7.35 -15.43
CA GLU A 153 6.71 6.18 -14.71
C GLU A 153 5.91 4.90 -15.00
N SER A 154 4.83 5.02 -15.77
CA SER A 154 3.94 3.90 -16.07
C SER A 154 4.54 2.92 -17.08
N MET A 155 4.01 1.70 -17.07
CA MET A 155 4.33 0.62 -18.00
C MET A 155 3.04 0.03 -18.60
N PRO A 156 2.34 0.78 -19.49
CA PRO A 156 1.02 0.38 -19.98
C PRO A 156 1.03 -0.99 -20.67
N GLU A 157 2.12 -1.35 -21.33
CA GLU A 157 2.31 -2.64 -21.97
C GLU A 157 2.33 -3.82 -20.99
N ARG A 158 2.67 -3.57 -19.72
CA ARG A 158 2.74 -4.59 -18.67
C ARG A 158 1.44 -4.76 -17.89
N MET A 159 0.58 -3.71 -17.88
CA MET A 159 -0.68 -3.72 -17.12
C MET A 159 -1.55 -4.94 -17.47
N LYS A 160 -1.64 -5.30 -18.76
CA LYS A 160 -2.43 -6.46 -19.18
C LYS A 160 -1.95 -7.78 -18.56
N ASP A 161 -0.66 -7.98 -18.42
CA ASP A 161 -0.11 -9.20 -17.82
C ASP A 161 -0.31 -9.20 -16.29
N SER A 162 -0.19 -8.03 -15.65
CA SER A 162 -0.51 -7.84 -14.24
C SER A 162 -1.97 -8.16 -13.93
N LEU A 163 -2.90 -7.68 -14.74
CA LEU A 163 -4.33 -8.00 -14.61
C LEU A 163 -4.64 -9.48 -14.85
N LYS A 164 -3.98 -10.13 -15.82
CA LYS A 164 -4.12 -11.57 -16.01
C LYS A 164 -3.66 -12.34 -14.80
N LEU A 165 -2.52 -11.96 -14.20
CA LEU A 165 -2.03 -12.58 -12.98
C LEU A 165 -3.08 -12.47 -11.86
N ILE A 166 -3.64 -11.26 -11.63
CA ILE A 166 -4.69 -11.04 -10.63
C ILE A 166 -5.88 -11.96 -10.88
N GLY A 167 -6.31 -12.11 -12.14
CA GLY A 167 -7.41 -12.99 -12.53
C GLY A 167 -7.18 -14.48 -12.23
N THR A 168 -5.95 -14.91 -11.95
CA THR A 168 -5.63 -16.30 -11.52
C THR A 168 -5.66 -16.47 -10.01
N LEU A 169 -5.69 -15.38 -9.24
CA LEU A 169 -5.64 -15.43 -7.79
C LEU A 169 -7.01 -15.79 -7.21
N LYS A 170 -7.01 -16.60 -6.17
CA LYS A 170 -8.22 -16.86 -5.39
C LYS A 170 -8.34 -15.78 -4.33
N LEU A 171 -9.30 -14.90 -4.50
CA LEU A 171 -9.56 -13.81 -3.56
C LEU A 171 -11.06 -13.65 -3.31
N ASP A 172 -11.41 -13.19 -2.13
CA ASP A 172 -12.78 -12.90 -1.71
C ASP A 172 -13.02 -11.40 -1.55
N ILE A 173 -11.97 -10.65 -1.21
CA ILE A 173 -12.04 -9.21 -0.93
C ILE A 173 -10.92 -8.49 -1.68
N LEU A 174 -11.28 -7.41 -2.35
CA LEU A 174 -10.35 -6.47 -2.98
C LEU A 174 -10.24 -5.21 -2.11
N CYS A 175 -9.00 -4.81 -1.85
CA CYS A 175 -8.62 -3.64 -1.06
C CYS A 175 -7.73 -2.73 -1.92
N PRO A 176 -8.31 -1.82 -2.71
CA PRO A 176 -7.55 -0.94 -3.60
C PRO A 176 -6.90 0.23 -2.87
N GLY A 177 -6.09 1.02 -3.59
CA GLY A 177 -5.47 2.23 -3.07
C GLY A 177 -6.46 3.38 -2.85
N HIS A 178 -7.52 3.44 -3.64
CA HIS A 178 -8.55 4.50 -3.60
C HIS A 178 -9.97 3.96 -3.73
#